data_ec445aab387ad678494518111dcfe1e0
#
_entry.id   ec445aab387ad678494518111dcfe1e0
#
_cell.length_a   1.000
_cell.length_b   1.000
_cell.length_c   1.000
_cell.angle_alpha   90.00
_cell.angle_beta   90.00
_cell.angle_gamma   90.00
#
_symmetry.space_group_name_H-M   'P 1'
#
loop_
_entity.id
_entity.type
_entity.pdbx_description
1 polymer ?
#
loop_
_entity_poly.entity_id
_entity_poly.type
_entity_poly.pdbx_seq_one_letter_code
_entity_poly.pdbx_strand_id
1 'polypeptide(L)'
;YISFLFDAGDFAQSELGYLGFFTNALGLVSTEKYSYTDLANATNIYTGGISTGTASHPDIKDRNNFVFKFEVKLKVLEKNLDKALELMEQMLLSSDFTDTKRLGELVAQIKARLQANLSSSGHLVAAMRSMSSFSRYALYQDELKGVAFYRSICCIEKELSESPKSVSAVSYTHLTL
;
A
#
# COMPACT_ATOMS: atom_id res chain seq x y z
N TYR A 1 -20.45 0.56 -4.87
CA TYR A 1 -19.01 0.84 -4.92
C TYR A 1 -18.76 2.24 -4.42
N ILE A 2 -17.84 2.39 -3.49
CA ILE A 2 -17.42 3.68 -2.94
C ILE A 2 -15.90 3.75 -3.06
N SER A 3 -15.37 4.91 -3.49
CA SER A 3 -13.93 5.17 -3.52
C SER A 3 -13.64 6.44 -2.73
N PHE A 4 -12.74 6.33 -1.78
CA PHE A 4 -12.18 7.46 -1.04
C PHE A 4 -10.81 7.77 -1.62
N LEU A 5 -10.58 9.03 -1.93
CA LEU A 5 -9.34 9.52 -2.53
C LEU A 5 -8.72 10.57 -1.61
N PHE A 6 -7.57 10.26 -1.06
CA PHE A 6 -6.79 11.16 -0.21
C PHE A 6 -5.61 11.73 -1.00
N ASP A 7 -5.26 12.98 -0.75
CA ASP A 7 -4.11 13.58 -1.40
C ASP A 7 -2.81 12.93 -0.89
N ALA A 8 -1.97 12.51 -1.80
CA ALA A 8 -0.67 11.90 -1.50
C ALA A 8 0.46 12.59 -2.31
N GLY A 9 0.19 13.81 -2.80
CA GLY A 9 1.14 14.56 -3.63
C GLY A 9 2.37 15.05 -2.88
N ASP A 10 2.29 15.18 -1.56
CA ASP A 10 3.34 15.74 -0.71
C ASP A 10 4.39 14.72 -0.26
N PHE A 11 4.20 13.42 -0.55
CA PHE A 11 5.19 12.40 -0.21
C PHE A 11 6.49 12.60 -1.00
N ALA A 12 7.61 12.60 -0.28
CA ALA A 12 8.92 12.59 -0.89
C ALA A 12 9.18 11.27 -1.62
N GLN A 13 9.99 11.30 -2.69
CA GLN A 13 10.30 10.08 -3.45
C GLN A 13 10.87 8.96 -2.57
N SER A 14 11.68 9.29 -1.57
CA SER A 14 12.26 8.34 -0.61
C SER A 14 11.22 7.62 0.26
N GLU A 15 10.03 8.17 0.38
CA GLU A 15 8.93 7.66 1.22
C GLU A 15 7.96 6.76 0.44
N LEU A 16 7.99 6.83 -0.90
CA LEU A 16 7.08 6.06 -1.75
C LEU A 16 7.19 4.54 -1.55
N GLY A 17 8.38 4.03 -1.26
CA GLY A 17 8.59 2.63 -0.95
C GLY A 17 7.85 2.19 0.31
N TYR A 18 7.86 3.01 1.37
CA TYR A 18 7.09 2.77 2.59
C TYR A 18 5.60 2.91 2.34
N LEU A 19 5.16 3.94 1.62
CA LEU A 19 3.76 4.09 1.23
C LEU A 19 3.27 2.85 0.46
N GLY A 20 4.07 2.35 -0.48
CA GLY A 20 3.78 1.11 -1.21
C GLY A 20 3.67 -0.10 -0.28
N PHE A 21 4.54 -0.22 0.73
CA PHE A 21 4.47 -1.27 1.74
C PHE A 21 3.18 -1.15 2.58
N PHE A 22 2.87 0.04 3.13
CA PHE A 22 1.69 0.25 3.95
C PHE A 22 0.40 0.00 3.20
N THR A 23 0.29 0.47 1.96
CA THR A 23 -0.90 0.20 1.14
C THR A 23 -1.14 -1.31 0.92
N ASN A 24 -0.09 -2.12 0.95
CA ASN A 24 -0.20 -3.59 0.86
C ASN A 24 -0.42 -4.25 2.23
N ALA A 25 -0.07 -3.62 3.34
CA ALA A 25 -0.19 -4.17 4.68
C ALA A 25 -1.53 -3.83 5.35
N LEU A 26 -2.16 -2.70 4.98
CA LEU A 26 -3.48 -2.30 5.48
C LEU A 26 -4.51 -3.41 5.23
N GLY A 27 -5.27 -3.74 6.28
CA GLY A 27 -6.24 -4.84 6.27
C GLY A 27 -5.64 -6.23 6.50
N LEU A 28 -4.30 -6.36 6.57
CA LEU A 28 -3.59 -7.61 6.84
C LEU A 28 -2.87 -7.60 8.20
N VAL A 29 -2.93 -6.49 8.93
CA VAL A 29 -2.46 -6.34 10.31
C VAL A 29 -3.66 -6.26 11.26
N SER A 30 -3.41 -6.48 12.55
CA SER A 30 -4.44 -6.34 13.58
C SER A 30 -4.82 -4.87 13.77
N THR A 31 -5.99 -4.63 14.34
CA THR A 31 -6.48 -3.31 14.75
C THR A 31 -6.79 -3.35 16.25
N GLU A 32 -7.13 -2.20 16.83
CA GLU A 32 -7.52 -2.16 18.24
C GLU A 32 -8.70 -3.11 18.59
N LYS A 33 -9.64 -3.28 17.66
CA LYS A 33 -10.86 -4.08 17.88
C LYS A 33 -10.79 -5.50 17.34
N TYR A 34 -9.96 -5.74 16.32
CA TYR A 34 -9.95 -7.00 15.58
C TYR A 34 -8.54 -7.55 15.46
N SER A 35 -8.39 -8.86 15.68
CA SER A 35 -7.20 -9.56 15.18
C SER A 35 -7.20 -9.52 13.64
N TYR A 36 -6.04 -9.71 13.00
CA TYR A 36 -5.97 -9.70 11.53
C TYR A 36 -6.85 -10.78 10.90
N THR A 37 -7.05 -11.92 11.58
CA THR A 37 -7.94 -13.00 11.13
C THR A 37 -9.40 -12.63 11.25
N ASP A 38 -9.79 -12.01 12.37
CA ASP A 38 -11.17 -11.58 12.59
C ASP A 38 -11.55 -10.43 11.68
N LEU A 39 -10.59 -9.50 11.41
CA LEU A 39 -10.76 -8.41 10.46
C LEU A 39 -10.99 -8.94 9.04
N ALA A 40 -10.19 -9.92 8.61
CA ALA A 40 -10.35 -10.56 7.30
C ALA A 40 -11.71 -11.29 7.21
N ASN A 41 -12.11 -12.03 8.25
CA ASN A 41 -13.40 -12.71 8.30
C ASN A 41 -14.57 -11.71 8.26
N ALA A 42 -14.51 -10.65 9.08
CA ALA A 42 -15.53 -9.61 9.07
C ALA A 42 -15.63 -8.90 7.71
N THR A 43 -14.50 -8.58 7.09
CA THR A 43 -14.46 -8.01 5.75
C THR A 43 -15.14 -8.92 4.73
N ASN A 44 -14.87 -10.21 4.75
CA ASN A 44 -15.48 -11.18 3.84
C ASN A 44 -16.99 -11.38 4.08
N ILE A 45 -17.45 -11.28 5.33
CA ILE A 45 -18.87 -11.47 5.68
C ILE A 45 -19.70 -10.23 5.31
N TYR A 46 -19.21 -9.05 5.61
CA TYR A 46 -19.98 -7.81 5.51
C TYR A 46 -19.76 -7.02 4.23
N THR A 47 -18.66 -7.31 3.50
CA THR A 47 -18.31 -6.58 2.29
C THR A 47 -18.05 -7.50 1.10
N GLY A 48 -18.04 -6.95 -0.09
CA GLY A 48 -17.53 -7.62 -1.28
C GLY A 48 -16.03 -7.35 -1.50
N GLY A 49 -15.37 -6.72 -0.52
CA GLY A 49 -13.95 -6.40 -0.47
C GLY A 49 -13.69 -4.93 -0.15
N ILE A 50 -12.64 -4.72 0.65
CA ILE A 50 -11.99 -3.42 0.88
C ILE A 50 -10.59 -3.55 0.29
N SER A 51 -10.22 -2.63 -0.57
CA SER A 51 -8.89 -2.60 -1.17
C SER A 51 -8.27 -1.22 -1.04
N THR A 52 -7.00 -1.20 -0.71
CA THR A 52 -6.17 -0.01 -0.58
C THR A 52 -5.14 0.01 -1.70
N GLY A 53 -4.78 1.19 -2.14
CA GLY A 53 -3.82 1.34 -3.23
C GLY A 53 -3.50 2.79 -3.52
N THR A 54 -2.81 3.00 -4.62
CA THR A 54 -2.49 4.34 -5.13
C THR A 54 -3.08 4.52 -6.51
N ALA A 55 -3.68 5.68 -6.74
CA ALA A 55 -4.19 6.12 -8.03
C ALA A 55 -3.36 7.30 -8.53
N SER A 56 -2.97 7.26 -9.78
CA SER A 56 -2.24 8.35 -10.42
C SER A 56 -2.92 8.68 -11.75
N HIS A 57 -3.25 9.94 -11.91
CA HIS A 57 -3.92 10.45 -13.11
C HIS A 57 -3.02 11.49 -13.77
N PRO A 58 -2.39 11.18 -14.92
CA PRO A 58 -1.59 12.14 -15.64
C PRO A 58 -2.47 13.28 -16.17
N ASP A 59 -1.96 14.50 -16.16
CA ASP A 59 -2.62 15.63 -16.79
C ASP A 59 -2.52 15.48 -18.32
N ILE A 60 -3.67 15.63 -19.00
CA ILE A 60 -3.73 15.56 -20.47
C ILE A 60 -2.98 16.73 -21.13
N LYS A 61 -2.96 17.91 -20.46
CA LYS A 61 -2.35 19.13 -20.99
C LYS A 61 -0.86 19.21 -20.68
N ASP A 62 -0.44 18.73 -19.54
CA ASP A 62 0.96 18.74 -19.10
C ASP A 62 1.41 17.33 -18.71
N ARG A 63 2.20 16.70 -19.58
CA ARG A 63 2.73 15.34 -19.38
C ARG A 63 3.68 15.21 -18.18
N ASN A 64 4.18 16.31 -17.66
CA ASN A 64 5.05 16.33 -16.48
C ASN A 64 4.26 16.46 -15.17
N ASN A 65 2.95 16.77 -15.29
CA ASN A 65 2.07 16.90 -14.14
C ASN A 65 1.12 15.71 -14.05
N PHE A 66 0.86 15.27 -12.82
CA PHE A 66 -0.10 14.21 -12.53
C PHE A 66 -0.61 14.39 -11.09
N VAL A 67 -1.84 13.94 -10.88
CA VAL A 67 -2.43 13.90 -9.55
C VAL A 67 -2.17 12.54 -8.95
N PHE A 68 -1.57 12.52 -7.76
CA PHE A 68 -1.27 11.31 -7.02
C PHE A 68 -2.16 11.22 -5.78
N LYS A 69 -2.89 10.11 -5.65
CA LYS A 69 -3.86 9.89 -4.57
C LYS A 69 -3.64 8.52 -3.93
N PHE A 70 -3.81 8.46 -2.61
CA PHE A 70 -4.08 7.21 -1.93
C PHE A 70 -5.56 6.89 -2.08
N GLU A 71 -5.88 5.68 -2.51
CA GLU A 71 -7.23 5.26 -2.84
C GLU A 71 -7.66 4.08 -1.97
N VAL A 72 -8.84 4.20 -1.38
CA VAL A 72 -9.52 3.11 -0.68
C VAL A 72 -10.82 2.81 -1.40
N LYS A 73 -10.96 1.59 -1.91
CA LYS A 73 -12.15 1.11 -2.58
C LYS A 73 -12.92 0.16 -1.69
N LEU A 74 -14.21 0.42 -1.57
CA LEU A 74 -15.16 -0.39 -0.82
C LEU A 74 -16.25 -0.91 -1.76
N LYS A 75 -16.43 -2.22 -1.78
CA LYS A 75 -17.58 -2.88 -2.42
C LYS A 75 -18.49 -3.42 -1.35
N VAL A 76 -19.73 -2.95 -1.28
CA VAL A 76 -20.65 -3.30 -0.21
C VAL A 76 -22.10 -3.29 -0.67
N LEU A 77 -22.94 -4.10 -0.04
CA LEU A 77 -24.40 -4.01 -0.15
C LEU A 77 -24.91 -2.92 0.80
N GLU A 78 -25.94 -2.18 0.40
CA GLU A 78 -26.52 -1.08 1.15
C GLU A 78 -26.83 -1.44 2.62
N LYS A 79 -27.42 -2.60 2.87
CA LYS A 79 -27.74 -3.10 4.22
C LYS A 79 -26.54 -3.27 5.17
N ASN A 80 -25.34 -3.38 4.63
CA ASN A 80 -24.11 -3.59 5.39
C ASN A 80 -23.21 -2.34 5.40
N LEU A 81 -23.69 -1.21 4.88
CA LEU A 81 -22.88 -0.01 4.65
C LEU A 81 -22.20 0.48 5.94
N ASP A 82 -22.97 0.63 7.01
CA ASP A 82 -22.44 1.14 8.30
C ASP A 82 -21.33 0.24 8.84
N LYS A 83 -21.53 -1.08 8.76
CA LYS A 83 -20.51 -2.04 9.21
C LYS A 83 -19.26 -2.03 8.34
N ALA A 84 -19.42 -1.85 7.05
CA ALA A 84 -18.29 -1.75 6.11
C ALA A 84 -17.49 -0.47 6.31
N LEU A 85 -18.14 0.65 6.61
CA LEU A 85 -17.50 1.91 6.96
C LEU A 85 -16.74 1.80 8.29
N GLU A 86 -17.31 1.16 9.31
CA GLU A 86 -16.62 0.88 10.58
C GLU A 86 -15.34 0.04 10.34
N LEU A 87 -15.43 -1.03 9.54
CA LEU A 87 -14.26 -1.87 9.20
C LEU A 87 -13.18 -1.07 8.47
N MET A 88 -13.58 -0.22 7.52
CA MET A 88 -12.67 0.65 6.80
C MET A 88 -11.99 1.66 7.74
N GLU A 89 -12.75 2.28 8.64
CA GLU A 89 -12.22 3.19 9.66
C GLU A 89 -11.19 2.48 10.56
N GLN A 90 -11.50 1.26 11.03
CA GLN A 90 -10.56 0.46 11.81
C GLN A 90 -9.27 0.16 11.02
N MET A 91 -9.37 -0.17 9.74
CA MET A 91 -8.21 -0.40 8.88
C MET A 91 -7.35 0.85 8.69
N LEU A 92 -7.96 2.02 8.57
CA LEU A 92 -7.22 3.26 8.27
C LEU A 92 -6.66 3.93 9.53
N LEU A 93 -7.42 3.95 10.63
CA LEU A 93 -7.08 4.75 11.81
C LEU A 93 -6.54 3.93 12.98
N SER A 94 -6.81 2.62 13.03
CA SER A 94 -6.49 1.78 14.18
C SER A 94 -5.61 0.57 13.83
N SER A 95 -4.97 0.55 12.67
CA SER A 95 -4.04 -0.53 12.29
C SER A 95 -2.81 -0.54 13.16
N ASP A 96 -2.46 -1.71 13.70
CA ASP A 96 -1.30 -1.91 14.57
C ASP A 96 -0.10 -2.43 13.76
N PHE A 97 0.89 -1.58 13.61
CA PHE A 97 2.17 -1.89 12.96
C PHE A 97 3.29 -2.19 13.97
N THR A 98 2.96 -2.52 15.22
CA THR A 98 3.97 -2.87 16.24
C THR A 98 4.36 -4.34 16.22
N ASP A 99 3.51 -5.22 15.67
CA ASP A 99 3.80 -6.65 15.52
C ASP A 99 4.85 -6.88 14.41
N THR A 100 6.11 -6.82 14.81
CA THR A 100 7.27 -7.00 13.92
C THR A 100 7.33 -8.37 13.26
N LYS A 101 6.80 -9.41 13.92
CA LYS A 101 6.72 -10.76 13.34
C LYS A 101 5.75 -10.77 12.16
N ARG A 102 4.56 -10.18 12.38
CA ARG A 102 3.55 -10.07 11.32
C ARG A 102 4.03 -9.22 10.16
N LEU A 103 4.69 -8.09 10.44
CA LEU A 103 5.30 -7.26 9.40
C LEU A 103 6.34 -8.03 8.59
N GLY A 104 7.21 -8.82 9.24
CA GLY A 104 8.18 -9.67 8.55
C GLY A 104 7.53 -10.68 7.62
N GLU A 105 6.43 -11.32 8.04
CA GLU A 105 5.65 -12.24 7.18
C GLU A 105 5.09 -11.51 5.95
N LEU A 106 4.54 -10.32 6.13
CA LEU A 106 3.99 -9.50 5.03
C LEU A 106 5.08 -9.05 4.06
N VAL A 107 6.22 -8.60 4.56
CA VAL A 107 7.38 -8.25 3.72
C VAL A 107 7.83 -9.44 2.89
N ALA A 108 7.96 -10.63 3.48
CA ALA A 108 8.33 -11.84 2.76
C ALA A 108 7.30 -12.22 1.67
N GLN A 109 6.01 -12.09 1.96
CA GLN A 109 4.94 -12.33 0.99
C GLN A 109 4.97 -11.34 -0.18
N ILE A 110 5.14 -10.03 0.11
CA ILE A 110 5.24 -8.99 -0.92
C ILE A 110 6.47 -9.23 -1.78
N LYS A 111 7.62 -9.52 -1.17
CA LYS A 111 8.87 -9.82 -1.86
C LYS A 111 8.72 -11.02 -2.82
N ALA A 112 8.14 -12.12 -2.35
CA ALA A 112 7.91 -13.31 -3.18
C ALA A 112 6.98 -13.00 -4.37
N ARG A 113 5.91 -12.23 -4.16
CA ARG A 113 5.00 -11.79 -5.21
C ARG A 113 5.71 -10.92 -6.25
N LEU A 114 6.54 -9.98 -5.81
CA LEU A 114 7.32 -9.12 -6.70
C LEU A 114 8.33 -9.92 -7.52
N GLN A 115 9.01 -10.90 -6.91
CA GLN A 115 9.91 -11.82 -7.63
C GLN A 115 9.18 -12.63 -8.70
N ALA A 116 7.99 -13.15 -8.38
CA ALA A 116 7.17 -13.86 -9.35
C ALA A 116 6.77 -12.97 -10.52
N ASN A 117 6.39 -11.70 -10.25
CA ASN A 117 6.08 -10.72 -11.30
C ASN A 117 7.30 -10.38 -12.17
N LEU A 118 8.49 -10.23 -11.57
CA LEU A 118 9.73 -10.01 -12.32
C LEU A 118 10.03 -11.17 -13.28
N SER A 119 9.76 -12.40 -12.87
CA SER A 119 9.97 -13.59 -13.71
C SER A 119 8.91 -13.73 -14.80
N SER A 120 7.63 -13.48 -14.49
CA SER A 120 6.52 -13.71 -15.43
C SER A 120 6.30 -12.55 -16.40
N SER A 121 6.59 -11.30 -15.97
CA SER A 121 6.30 -10.07 -16.72
C SER A 121 7.50 -9.15 -16.84
N GLY A 122 8.72 -9.70 -16.90
CA GLY A 122 9.98 -8.95 -16.89
C GLY A 122 10.07 -7.88 -17.96
N HIS A 123 9.50 -8.10 -19.14
CA HIS A 123 9.46 -7.11 -20.21
C HIS A 123 8.66 -5.87 -19.86
N LEU A 124 7.53 -6.00 -19.16
CA LEU A 124 6.72 -4.87 -18.68
C LEU A 124 7.42 -4.11 -17.57
N VAL A 125 8.07 -4.84 -16.66
CA VAL A 125 8.84 -4.24 -15.58
C VAL A 125 10.05 -3.48 -16.11
N ALA A 126 10.76 -4.03 -17.11
CA ALA A 126 11.88 -3.36 -17.78
C ALA A 126 11.42 -2.09 -18.52
N ALA A 127 10.26 -2.14 -19.20
CA ALA A 127 9.68 -0.99 -19.87
C ALA A 127 9.34 0.12 -18.87
N MET A 128 8.69 -0.21 -17.75
CA MET A 128 8.37 0.74 -16.67
C MET A 128 9.65 1.37 -16.12
N ARG A 129 10.66 0.57 -15.83
CA ARG A 129 11.97 1.04 -15.35
C ARG A 129 12.65 1.99 -16.33
N SER A 130 12.61 1.70 -17.63
CA SER A 130 13.14 2.58 -18.66
C SER A 130 12.38 3.91 -18.73
N MET A 131 11.06 3.86 -18.66
CA MET A 131 10.19 5.06 -18.66
C MET A 131 10.41 5.94 -17.44
N SER A 132 10.80 5.39 -16.30
CA SER A 132 11.04 6.15 -15.06
C SER A 132 12.19 7.18 -15.20
N SER A 133 13.05 7.04 -16.22
CA SER A 133 14.15 7.97 -16.47
C SER A 133 13.70 9.32 -17.06
N PHE A 134 12.51 9.38 -17.69
CA PHE A 134 12.02 10.57 -18.39
C PHE A 134 10.55 10.94 -18.08
N SER A 135 9.87 10.16 -17.24
CA SER A 135 8.49 10.42 -16.83
C SER A 135 8.36 10.32 -15.32
N ARG A 136 7.96 11.42 -14.67
CA ARG A 136 7.67 11.44 -13.22
C ARG A 136 6.57 10.45 -12.85
N TYR A 137 5.54 10.33 -13.68
CA TYR A 137 4.49 9.33 -13.49
C TYR A 137 5.05 7.91 -13.46
N ALA A 138 5.90 7.55 -14.43
CA ALA A 138 6.51 6.22 -14.49
C ALA A 138 7.49 5.99 -13.33
N LEU A 139 8.18 7.04 -12.86
CA LEU A 139 9.02 6.98 -11.67
C LEU A 139 8.20 6.58 -10.43
N TYR A 140 7.08 7.23 -10.19
CA TYR A 140 6.18 6.89 -9.08
C TYR A 140 5.63 5.45 -9.21
N GLN A 141 5.28 5.02 -10.42
CA GLN A 141 4.82 3.64 -10.63
C GLN A 141 5.93 2.61 -10.34
N ASP A 142 7.19 2.91 -10.70
CA ASP A 142 8.32 2.04 -10.39
C ASP A 142 8.62 1.97 -8.88
N GLU A 143 8.54 3.12 -8.18
CA GLU A 143 8.72 3.21 -6.72
C GLU A 143 7.60 2.49 -5.92
N LEU A 144 6.42 2.32 -6.49
CA LEU A 144 5.26 1.72 -5.83
C LEU A 144 4.99 0.26 -6.23
N LYS A 145 5.45 -0.18 -7.40
CA LYS A 145 5.07 -1.49 -7.97
C LYS A 145 6.19 -2.15 -8.76
N GLY A 146 7.27 -1.43 -9.11
CA GLY A 146 8.32 -1.91 -10.00
C GLY A 146 9.58 -2.41 -9.29
N VAL A 147 10.72 -2.27 -9.99
CA VAL A 147 12.04 -2.68 -9.50
C VAL A 147 12.48 -1.84 -8.30
N ALA A 148 12.19 -0.52 -8.32
CA ALA A 148 12.51 0.35 -7.20
C ALA A 148 11.75 -0.11 -5.94
N PHE A 149 10.46 -0.43 -6.07
CA PHE A 149 9.66 -0.98 -4.96
C PHE A 149 10.26 -2.29 -4.43
N TYR A 150 10.68 -3.20 -5.30
CA TYR A 150 11.33 -4.44 -4.84
C TYR A 150 12.58 -4.15 -4.00
N ARG A 151 13.40 -3.16 -4.40
CA ARG A 151 14.58 -2.75 -3.64
C ARG A 151 14.20 -2.16 -2.28
N SER A 152 13.17 -1.32 -2.23
CA SER A 152 12.63 -0.75 -0.99
C SER A 152 12.15 -1.85 -0.03
N ILE A 153 11.45 -2.87 -0.53
CA ILE A 153 11.03 -4.03 0.26
C ILE A 153 12.23 -4.81 0.82
N CYS A 154 13.31 -4.97 0.04
CA CYS A 154 14.54 -5.58 0.55
C CYS A 154 15.24 -4.73 1.62
N CYS A 155 15.16 -3.40 1.55
CA CYS A 155 15.66 -2.51 2.60
C CYS A 155 14.81 -2.63 3.87
N ILE A 156 13.48 -2.57 3.75
CA ILE A 156 12.55 -2.74 4.87
C ILE A 156 12.76 -4.10 5.58
N GLU A 157 13.01 -5.18 4.81
CA GLU A 157 13.32 -6.50 5.36
C GLU A 157 14.58 -6.47 6.25
N LYS A 158 15.63 -5.79 5.80
CA LYS A 158 16.88 -5.63 6.59
C LYS A 158 16.63 -4.77 7.83
N GLU A 159 15.96 -3.65 7.70
CA GLU A 159 15.62 -2.76 8.81
C GLU A 159 14.80 -3.47 9.89
N LEU A 160 13.82 -4.29 9.48
CA LEU A 160 13.05 -5.13 10.43
C LEU A 160 13.93 -6.14 11.17
N SER A 161 14.98 -6.66 10.52
CA SER A 161 15.89 -7.61 11.15
C SER A 161 16.89 -6.96 12.08
N GLU A 162 17.35 -5.72 11.78
CA GLU A 162 18.38 -5.00 12.52
C GLU A 162 17.80 -4.08 13.61
N SER A 163 16.68 -3.41 13.31
CA SER A 163 16.06 -2.41 14.19
C SER A 163 14.53 -2.40 14.04
N PRO A 164 13.81 -3.37 14.61
CA PRO A 164 12.36 -3.53 14.43
C PRO A 164 11.54 -2.29 14.77
N LYS A 165 12.00 -1.46 15.71
CA LYS A 165 11.29 -0.24 16.15
C LYS A 165 11.33 0.92 15.15
N SER A 166 12.29 0.93 14.22
CA SER A 166 12.42 2.03 13.25
C SER A 166 11.28 1.98 12.22
N VAL A 167 10.93 0.79 11.74
CA VAL A 167 9.86 0.61 10.75
C VAL A 167 8.49 0.96 11.33
N SER A 168 8.23 0.63 12.62
CA SER A 168 6.98 1.02 13.27
C SER A 168 6.88 2.54 13.48
N ALA A 169 7.99 3.22 13.79
CA ALA A 169 8.01 4.68 13.96
C ALA A 169 7.68 5.40 12.63
N VAL A 170 8.23 4.92 11.51
CA VAL A 170 7.94 5.47 10.17
C VAL A 170 6.45 5.31 9.83
N SER A 171 5.81 4.18 10.22
CA SER A 171 4.38 3.97 9.99
C SER A 171 3.50 5.00 10.65
N TYR A 172 3.80 5.37 11.90
CA TYR A 172 2.99 6.36 12.64
C TYR A 172 3.18 7.79 12.15
N THR A 173 4.37 8.16 11.67
CA THR A 173 4.63 9.52 11.17
C THR A 173 4.01 9.80 9.80
N HIS A 174 3.77 8.75 8.99
CA HIS A 174 3.26 8.91 7.62
C HIS A 174 1.78 8.54 7.45
N LEU A 175 1.14 7.89 8.45
CA LEU A 175 -0.29 7.55 8.42
C LEU A 175 -1.20 8.58 9.10
N THR A 176 -0.66 9.61 9.75
CA THR A 176 -1.44 10.77 10.19
C THR A 176 -1.71 11.68 8.99
N LEU A 177 -2.62 11.22 8.13
CA LEU A 177 -3.23 12.02 7.07
C LEU A 177 -4.28 12.98 7.65
#